data_96d4845344874bbfe2f7fbce17065dc3
#
_entry.id   96d4845344874bbfe2f7fbce17065dc3
#
_cell.length_a   1.000
_cell.length_b   1.000
_cell.length_c   1.000
_cell.angle_alpha   90.00
_cell.angle_beta   90.00
_cell.angle_gamma   90.00
#
_symmetry.space_group_name_H-M   'P 1'
#
loop_
_entity.id
_entity.type
_entity.pdbx_description
1 polymer ?
#
loop_
_entity_poly.entity_id
_entity_poly.type
_entity_poly.pdbx_seq_one_letter_code
_entity_poly.pdbx_strand_id
1 'polypeptide(L)'
;MNQIVKSPFHQVTVTVLMLLAANASATVLYVDLNSTNAMPPYTDWSTAATNIQDAVDASNNGDQILVANGTYRTGGRAVNGYALTNRVAVTKAITVQSVNGPATTSIQGYQVPGATNGDGAMRCAYLTNGATLAGFTLTKGATRVSGDTLHECNGGGVWCESVSGIIFNGLCC
;
A
#
# COMPACT_ATOMS: atom_id res chain seq x y z
N MET A 1 -10.29 45.21 67.96
CA MET A 1 -10.02 45.50 66.52
C MET A 1 -9.64 44.19 65.83
N ASN A 2 -10.63 43.48 65.27
CA ASN A 2 -10.39 42.20 64.58
C ASN A 2 -10.20 42.49 63.10
N GLN A 3 -9.02 42.19 62.57
CA GLN A 3 -8.72 42.19 61.16
C GLN A 3 -9.12 40.81 60.59
N ILE A 4 -10.12 40.79 59.73
CA ILE A 4 -10.52 39.58 58.95
C ILE A 4 -9.62 39.51 57.73
N VAL A 5 -8.72 38.51 57.72
CA VAL A 5 -7.90 38.20 56.56
C VAL A 5 -8.79 37.46 55.58
N LYS A 6 -9.09 38.08 54.43
CA LYS A 6 -9.79 37.43 53.28
C LYS A 6 -8.78 36.61 52.50
N SER A 7 -8.93 35.28 52.55
CA SER A 7 -8.21 34.37 51.68
C SER A 7 -8.74 34.45 50.23
N PRO A 8 -7.89 34.61 49.21
CA PRO A 8 -8.35 34.57 47.83
C PRO A 8 -8.56 33.12 47.42
N PHE A 9 -9.81 32.76 47.13
CA PHE A 9 -10.13 31.49 46.46
C PHE A 9 -9.52 31.49 45.08
N HIS A 10 -8.50 30.66 44.88
CA HIS A 10 -8.00 30.37 43.57
C HIS A 10 -9.02 29.43 42.87
N GLN A 11 -9.75 29.97 41.91
CA GLN A 11 -10.54 29.15 40.99
C GLN A 11 -9.57 28.39 40.08
N VAL A 12 -9.39 27.11 40.35
CA VAL A 12 -8.72 26.19 39.43
C VAL A 12 -9.72 25.85 38.32
N THR A 13 -9.59 26.53 37.21
CA THR A 13 -10.34 26.19 35.99
C THR A 13 -9.73 24.90 35.39
N VAL A 14 -10.34 23.76 35.64
CA VAL A 14 -9.96 22.50 35.03
C VAL A 14 -10.50 22.53 33.58
N THR A 15 -9.64 22.86 32.63
CA THR A 15 -9.95 22.75 31.21
C THR A 15 -9.87 21.26 30.84
N VAL A 16 -11.01 20.59 30.78
CA VAL A 16 -11.12 19.24 30.27
C VAL A 16 -10.89 19.31 28.77
N LEU A 17 -9.68 18.99 28.32
CA LEU A 17 -9.35 18.80 26.92
C LEU A 17 -9.95 17.45 26.49
N MET A 18 -11.17 17.45 25.91
CA MET A 18 -11.71 16.29 25.25
C MET A 18 -10.87 16.01 23.99
N LEU A 19 -9.96 15.04 24.07
CA LEU A 19 -9.40 14.41 22.87
C LEU A 19 -10.54 13.67 22.20
N LEU A 20 -11.07 14.22 21.12
CA LEU A 20 -11.85 13.44 20.15
C LEU A 20 -10.86 12.48 19.48
N ALA A 21 -10.80 11.24 19.97
CA ALA A 21 -10.20 10.15 19.22
C ALA A 21 -11.09 9.95 17.98
N ALA A 22 -10.66 10.47 16.83
CA ALA A 22 -11.25 10.11 15.55
C ALA A 22 -11.02 8.60 15.39
N ASN A 23 -12.08 7.81 15.53
CA ASN A 23 -12.05 6.41 15.15
C ASN A 23 -11.88 6.37 13.62
N ALA A 24 -10.64 6.21 13.15
CA ALA A 24 -10.39 5.90 11.76
C ALA A 24 -10.98 4.51 11.50
N SER A 25 -12.19 4.47 10.94
CA SER A 25 -12.77 3.23 10.43
C SER A 25 -11.98 2.81 9.20
N ALA A 26 -11.54 1.56 9.18
CA ALA A 26 -10.91 1.00 7.99
C ALA A 26 -11.89 1.09 6.80
N THR A 27 -11.43 1.67 5.71
CA THR A 27 -12.20 1.81 4.47
C THR A 27 -11.83 0.67 3.53
N VAL A 28 -12.80 0.22 2.73
CA VAL A 28 -12.55 -0.72 1.64
C VAL A 28 -12.50 0.04 0.32
N LEU A 29 -11.38 -0.10 -0.40
CA LEU A 29 -11.20 0.42 -1.74
C LEU A 29 -11.24 -0.73 -2.75
N TYR A 30 -11.65 -0.44 -3.97
CA TYR A 30 -11.89 -1.45 -5.01
C TYR A 30 -11.03 -1.21 -6.23
N VAL A 31 -10.57 -2.30 -6.84
CA VAL A 31 -9.78 -2.29 -8.08
C VAL A 31 -10.38 -3.29 -9.06
N ASP A 32 -10.71 -2.82 -10.26
CA ASP A 32 -11.17 -3.63 -11.38
C ASP A 32 -10.59 -3.09 -12.70
N LEU A 33 -9.87 -3.94 -13.43
CA LEU A 33 -9.31 -3.61 -14.76
C LEU A 33 -10.39 -3.14 -15.76
N ASN A 34 -11.63 -3.58 -15.57
CA ASN A 34 -12.74 -3.29 -16.48
C ASN A 34 -13.57 -2.07 -16.03
N SER A 35 -13.17 -1.40 -14.95
CA SER A 35 -13.87 -0.18 -14.51
C SER A 35 -13.87 0.87 -15.62
N THR A 36 -15.06 1.36 -15.96
CA THR A 36 -15.25 2.40 -16.97
C THR A 36 -15.43 3.80 -16.35
N ASN A 37 -15.52 3.88 -15.04
CA ASN A 37 -15.75 5.12 -14.31
C ASN A 37 -14.85 5.19 -13.06
N ALA A 38 -13.55 4.96 -13.25
CA ALA A 38 -12.60 5.00 -12.13
C ALA A 38 -12.55 6.40 -11.50
N MET A 39 -12.94 6.50 -10.24
CA MET A 39 -13.02 7.78 -9.53
C MET A 39 -12.62 7.64 -8.06
N PRO A 40 -11.56 8.36 -7.63
CA PRO A 40 -11.17 8.36 -6.21
C PRO A 40 -12.34 8.80 -5.31
N PRO A 41 -12.43 8.27 -4.10
CA PRO A 41 -11.49 7.38 -3.43
C PRO A 41 -11.66 5.88 -3.71
N TYR A 42 -12.39 5.47 -4.75
CA TYR A 42 -12.56 4.07 -5.17
C TYR A 42 -13.30 3.18 -4.16
N THR A 43 -14.25 3.71 -3.42
CA THR A 43 -14.97 3.03 -2.33
C THR A 43 -16.17 2.22 -2.79
N ASP A 44 -16.35 2.04 -4.08
CA ASP A 44 -17.41 1.23 -4.68
C ASP A 44 -16.90 0.54 -5.96
N TRP A 45 -17.42 -0.64 -6.30
CA TRP A 45 -17.06 -1.34 -7.53
C TRP A 45 -17.37 -0.52 -8.80
N SER A 46 -18.41 0.30 -8.77
CA SER A 46 -18.77 1.17 -9.91
C SER A 46 -17.79 2.31 -10.15
N THR A 47 -16.96 2.62 -9.16
CA THR A 47 -15.92 3.66 -9.22
C THR A 47 -14.51 3.09 -9.03
N ALA A 48 -14.36 1.76 -9.09
CA ALA A 48 -13.11 1.06 -8.81
C ALA A 48 -11.94 1.58 -9.66
N ALA A 49 -10.75 1.60 -9.06
CA ALA A 49 -9.52 1.95 -9.76
C ALA A 49 -9.19 0.91 -10.85
N THR A 50 -8.58 1.32 -11.95
CA THR A 50 -8.18 0.41 -13.05
C THR A 50 -6.80 -0.21 -12.83
N ASN A 51 -6.03 0.24 -11.85
CA ASN A 51 -4.77 -0.38 -11.43
C ASN A 51 -4.64 -0.33 -9.92
N ILE A 52 -3.82 -1.24 -9.38
CA ILE A 52 -3.69 -1.41 -7.91
C ILE A 52 -3.01 -0.20 -7.28
N GLN A 53 -2.03 0.42 -7.95
CA GLN A 53 -1.26 1.50 -7.37
C GLN A 53 -2.11 2.73 -7.07
N ASP A 54 -3.08 3.06 -7.93
CA ASP A 54 -3.96 4.21 -7.72
C ASP A 54 -4.80 4.04 -6.44
N ALA A 55 -5.31 2.82 -6.18
CA ALA A 55 -6.02 2.53 -4.94
C ALA A 55 -5.09 2.57 -3.71
N VAL A 56 -3.85 2.06 -3.83
CA VAL A 56 -2.84 2.18 -2.76
C VAL A 56 -2.55 3.65 -2.45
N ASP A 57 -2.43 4.48 -3.47
CA ASP A 57 -2.16 5.91 -3.29
C ASP A 57 -3.32 6.64 -2.59
N ALA A 58 -4.55 6.27 -2.90
CA ALA A 58 -5.76 6.84 -2.31
C ALA A 58 -6.06 6.33 -0.88
N SER A 59 -5.49 5.19 -0.46
CA SER A 59 -5.76 4.56 0.83
C SER A 59 -5.08 5.26 2.01
N ASN A 60 -5.53 4.95 3.22
CA ASN A 60 -4.91 5.33 4.50
C ASN A 60 -4.50 4.07 5.28
N ASN A 61 -3.64 4.24 6.31
CA ASN A 61 -3.29 3.12 7.18
C ASN A 61 -4.55 2.48 7.79
N GLY A 62 -4.59 1.15 7.79
CA GLY A 62 -5.71 0.35 8.26
C GLY A 62 -6.71 -0.01 7.17
N ASP A 63 -6.66 0.62 5.99
CA ASP A 63 -7.59 0.33 4.89
C ASP A 63 -7.34 -1.05 4.26
N GLN A 64 -8.35 -1.55 3.56
CA GLN A 64 -8.31 -2.74 2.76
C GLN A 64 -8.55 -2.40 1.28
N ILE A 65 -7.80 -3.03 0.38
CA ILE A 65 -8.01 -2.93 -1.06
C ILE A 65 -8.43 -4.30 -1.59
N LEU A 66 -9.61 -4.39 -2.18
CA LEU A 66 -10.14 -5.58 -2.84
C LEU A 66 -9.92 -5.50 -4.35
N VAL A 67 -9.25 -6.50 -4.89
CA VAL A 67 -8.82 -6.53 -6.29
C VAL A 67 -9.57 -7.63 -7.04
N ALA A 68 -10.31 -7.24 -8.08
CA ALA A 68 -11.02 -8.16 -8.98
C ALA A 68 -10.05 -9.01 -9.79
N ASN A 69 -10.58 -10.05 -10.46
CA ASN A 69 -9.80 -10.94 -11.32
C ASN A 69 -9.11 -10.20 -12.46
N GLY A 70 -7.90 -10.63 -12.80
CA GLY A 70 -7.20 -10.11 -13.96
C GLY A 70 -5.68 -10.07 -13.82
N THR A 71 -5.02 -9.63 -14.89
CA THR A 71 -3.57 -9.44 -14.92
C THR A 71 -3.24 -7.95 -14.83
N TYR A 72 -2.79 -7.52 -13.67
CA TYR A 72 -2.45 -6.12 -13.37
C TYR A 72 -1.02 -5.81 -13.84
N ARG A 73 -0.91 -5.15 -14.98
CA ARG A 73 0.35 -4.83 -15.67
C ARG A 73 0.54 -3.34 -15.95
N THR A 74 -0.35 -2.51 -15.44
CA THR A 74 -0.31 -1.04 -15.55
C THR A 74 -0.13 -0.41 -14.17
N GLY A 75 0.22 0.87 -14.13
CA GLY A 75 0.58 1.55 -12.91
C GLY A 75 2.01 1.21 -12.44
N GLY A 76 2.42 1.80 -11.37
CA GLY A 76 3.69 1.51 -10.72
C GLY A 76 4.29 2.72 -10.03
N ARG A 77 5.23 2.44 -9.11
CA ARG A 77 5.88 3.47 -8.30
C ARG A 77 7.30 3.10 -7.94
N ALA A 78 8.21 4.05 -8.08
CA ALA A 78 9.52 4.03 -7.45
C ALA A 78 9.39 4.51 -5.99
N VAL A 79 10.19 3.98 -5.09
CA VAL A 79 10.13 4.28 -3.65
C VAL A 79 11.50 4.70 -3.13
N ASN A 80 11.51 5.53 -2.09
CA ASN A 80 12.72 5.93 -1.35
C ASN A 80 13.84 6.53 -2.23
N GLY A 81 13.51 7.09 -3.40
CA GLY A 81 14.50 7.65 -4.34
C GLY A 81 15.25 6.61 -5.18
N TYR A 82 14.94 5.31 -5.03
CA TYR A 82 15.49 4.27 -5.90
C TYR A 82 14.94 4.38 -7.32
N ALA A 83 15.76 4.00 -8.31
CA ALA A 83 15.36 4.04 -9.71
C ALA A 83 14.51 2.83 -10.12
N LEU A 84 14.57 1.71 -9.38
CA LEU A 84 13.73 0.54 -9.68
C LEU A 84 12.26 0.84 -9.39
N THR A 85 11.43 0.68 -10.41
CA THR A 85 9.97 0.81 -10.28
C THR A 85 9.35 -0.50 -9.82
N ASN A 86 8.33 -0.40 -8.99
CA ASN A 86 7.52 -1.53 -8.53
C ASN A 86 6.13 -1.43 -9.15
N ARG A 87 5.55 -2.53 -9.63
CA ARG A 87 4.19 -2.55 -10.17
C ARG A 87 3.19 -2.14 -9.10
N VAL A 88 3.39 -2.64 -7.88
CA VAL A 88 2.64 -2.26 -6.70
C VAL A 88 3.61 -1.96 -5.56
N ALA A 89 3.61 -0.75 -5.06
CA ALA A 89 4.39 -0.33 -3.90
C ALA A 89 3.44 -0.02 -2.74
N VAL A 90 3.32 -0.96 -1.79
CA VAL A 90 2.49 -0.79 -0.60
C VAL A 90 3.35 -0.19 0.51
N THR A 91 3.32 1.13 0.61
CA THR A 91 4.13 1.91 1.57
C THR A 91 3.35 2.33 2.81
N LYS A 92 2.20 1.72 3.03
CA LYS A 92 1.27 1.97 4.14
C LYS A 92 0.90 0.66 4.81
N ALA A 93 0.51 0.71 6.08
CA ALA A 93 0.02 -0.46 6.81
C ALA A 93 -1.43 -0.78 6.38
N ILE A 94 -1.58 -1.37 5.20
CA ILE A 94 -2.86 -1.74 4.58
C ILE A 94 -2.83 -3.19 4.11
N THR A 95 -4.02 -3.74 3.84
CA THR A 95 -4.18 -5.05 3.20
C THR A 95 -4.60 -4.89 1.75
N VAL A 96 -3.83 -5.43 0.81
CA VAL A 96 -4.18 -5.56 -0.60
C VAL A 96 -4.49 -7.03 -0.87
N GLN A 97 -5.73 -7.33 -1.26
CA GLN A 97 -6.22 -8.70 -1.37
C GLN A 97 -6.96 -8.94 -2.69
N SER A 98 -6.62 -10.03 -3.37
CA SER A 98 -7.43 -10.55 -4.47
C SER A 98 -8.73 -11.15 -3.94
N VAL A 99 -9.85 -10.86 -4.60
CA VAL A 99 -11.18 -11.41 -4.23
C VAL A 99 -11.23 -12.93 -4.41
N ASN A 100 -10.67 -13.45 -5.51
CA ASN A 100 -10.80 -14.85 -5.91
C ASN A 100 -9.48 -15.64 -5.92
N GLY A 101 -8.43 -15.06 -5.35
CA GLY A 101 -7.15 -15.74 -5.14
C GLY A 101 -6.23 -15.78 -6.36
N PRO A 102 -5.06 -16.44 -6.19
CA PRO A 102 -3.93 -16.33 -7.12
C PRO A 102 -4.16 -17.03 -8.46
N ALA A 103 -5.11 -17.96 -8.55
CA ALA A 103 -5.43 -18.63 -9.81
C ALA A 103 -6.04 -17.69 -10.86
N THR A 104 -6.66 -16.61 -10.43
CA THR A 104 -7.39 -15.68 -11.29
C THR A 104 -6.85 -14.26 -11.28
N THR A 105 -5.96 -13.94 -10.34
CA THR A 105 -5.46 -12.57 -10.16
C THR A 105 -3.94 -12.55 -10.11
N SER A 106 -3.32 -11.81 -11.01
CA SER A 106 -1.87 -11.70 -11.08
C SER A 106 -1.38 -10.27 -11.12
N ILE A 107 -0.23 -10.03 -10.50
CA ILE A 107 0.54 -8.79 -10.61
C ILE A 107 1.73 -9.08 -11.52
N GLN A 108 1.79 -8.39 -12.64
CA GLN A 108 2.85 -8.57 -13.62
C GLN A 108 3.84 -7.41 -13.55
N GLY A 109 5.10 -7.70 -13.22
CA GLY A 109 6.21 -6.80 -13.35
C GLY A 109 6.59 -6.56 -14.82
N TYR A 110 7.86 -6.26 -15.07
CA TYR A 110 8.38 -6.13 -16.42
C TYR A 110 9.81 -6.63 -16.50
N GLN A 111 10.08 -7.48 -17.47
CA GLN A 111 11.40 -7.98 -17.82
C GLN A 111 11.91 -7.23 -19.05
N VAL A 112 13.18 -6.83 -19.01
CA VAL A 112 13.81 -6.20 -20.17
C VAL A 112 13.96 -7.22 -21.29
N PRO A 113 13.47 -6.96 -22.50
CA PRO A 113 13.58 -7.90 -23.62
C PRO A 113 15.03 -8.31 -23.89
N GLY A 114 15.28 -9.60 -23.96
CA GLY A 114 16.59 -10.18 -24.22
C GLY A 114 17.56 -10.23 -23.03
N ALA A 115 17.23 -9.58 -21.90
CA ALA A 115 18.13 -9.51 -20.74
C ALA A 115 17.48 -9.89 -19.40
N THR A 116 16.16 -9.92 -19.31
CA THR A 116 15.36 -10.10 -18.09
C THR A 116 15.54 -8.93 -17.12
N ASN A 117 16.71 -8.75 -16.52
CA ASN A 117 17.06 -7.64 -15.63
C ASN A 117 17.71 -6.49 -16.41
N GLY A 118 17.59 -5.27 -15.92
CA GLY A 118 18.21 -4.08 -16.52
C GLY A 118 17.49 -2.79 -16.18
N ASP A 119 17.99 -1.68 -16.70
CA ASP A 119 17.33 -0.39 -16.57
C ASP A 119 15.98 -0.44 -17.30
N GLY A 120 14.90 -0.07 -16.59
CA GLY A 120 13.55 -0.23 -17.09
C GLY A 120 12.85 -1.51 -16.63
N ALA A 121 13.55 -2.48 -16.00
CA ALA A 121 12.92 -3.60 -15.31
C ALA A 121 11.95 -3.11 -14.23
N MET A 122 10.94 -3.93 -13.91
CA MET A 122 9.95 -3.59 -12.90
C MET A 122 9.66 -4.79 -12.00
N ARG A 123 9.82 -4.59 -10.71
CA ARG A 123 9.45 -5.56 -9.67
C ARG A 123 7.94 -5.71 -9.62
N CYS A 124 7.43 -6.89 -9.22
CA CYS A 124 5.99 -7.05 -9.04
C CYS A 124 5.47 -6.29 -7.82
N ALA A 125 6.12 -6.44 -6.66
CA ALA A 125 5.64 -5.79 -5.43
C ALA A 125 6.78 -5.32 -4.52
N TYR A 126 6.53 -4.22 -3.82
CA TYR A 126 7.33 -3.70 -2.72
C TYR A 126 6.43 -3.48 -1.51
N LEU A 127 6.82 -4.01 -0.36
CA LEU A 127 6.03 -3.95 0.87
C LEU A 127 6.83 -3.33 2.00
N THR A 128 6.24 -2.38 2.73
CA THR A 128 6.80 -1.84 3.97
C THR A 128 6.23 -2.50 5.21
N ASN A 129 6.61 -2.01 6.37
CA ASN A 129 6.12 -2.50 7.67
C ASN A 129 4.60 -2.39 7.77
N GLY A 130 3.95 -3.48 8.17
CA GLY A 130 2.50 -3.58 8.32
C GLY A 130 1.71 -3.75 7.01
N ALA A 131 2.38 -3.75 5.85
CA ALA A 131 1.74 -4.02 4.57
C ALA A 131 1.44 -5.51 4.40
N THR A 132 0.26 -5.84 3.89
CA THR A 132 -0.14 -7.20 3.54
C THR A 132 -0.53 -7.29 2.08
N LEU A 133 0.01 -8.29 1.37
CA LEU A 133 -0.36 -8.65 0.00
C LEU A 133 -0.85 -10.09 -0.02
N ALA A 134 -2.12 -10.32 -0.41
CA ALA A 134 -2.77 -11.63 -0.29
C ALA A 134 -3.48 -12.07 -1.57
N GLY A 135 -3.27 -13.34 -1.97
CA GLY A 135 -4.03 -13.97 -3.03
C GLY A 135 -3.64 -13.56 -4.46
N PHE A 136 -2.35 -13.29 -4.71
CA PHE A 136 -1.86 -12.93 -6.05
C PHE A 136 -0.83 -13.93 -6.57
N THR A 137 -0.84 -14.15 -7.87
CA THR A 137 0.32 -14.68 -8.60
C THR A 137 1.21 -13.51 -9.01
N LEU A 138 2.51 -13.59 -8.66
CA LEU A 138 3.52 -12.60 -9.04
C LEU A 138 4.30 -13.16 -10.24
N THR A 139 4.30 -12.44 -11.36
CA THR A 139 4.89 -12.94 -12.59
C THR A 139 5.68 -11.88 -13.35
N LYS A 140 6.71 -12.31 -14.08
CA LYS A 140 7.55 -11.43 -14.91
C LYS A 140 8.15 -10.24 -14.17
N GLY A 141 8.35 -10.37 -12.85
CA GLY A 141 9.06 -9.37 -12.09
C GLY A 141 10.57 -9.45 -12.37
N ALA A 142 11.23 -8.31 -12.40
CA ALA A 142 12.65 -8.20 -12.64
C ALA A 142 13.26 -7.01 -11.90
N THR A 143 14.59 -6.92 -11.90
CA THR A 143 15.37 -5.94 -11.16
C THR A 143 16.36 -5.22 -12.07
N ARG A 144 16.98 -4.19 -11.56
CA ARG A 144 18.12 -3.57 -12.21
C ARG A 144 19.38 -4.45 -12.07
N VAL A 145 20.37 -4.21 -12.91
CA VAL A 145 21.70 -4.86 -12.83
C VAL A 145 22.75 -3.96 -12.18
N SER A 146 22.39 -2.70 -11.91
CA SER A 146 23.24 -1.69 -11.29
C SER A 146 22.42 -0.73 -10.43
N GLY A 147 23.06 0.01 -9.53
CA GLY A 147 22.42 0.89 -8.56
C GLY A 147 22.59 0.35 -7.14
N ASP A 148 21.63 0.60 -6.25
CA ASP A 148 21.68 0.03 -4.91
C ASP A 148 21.51 -1.49 -4.98
N THR A 149 22.56 -2.21 -4.57
CA THR A 149 22.60 -3.68 -4.68
C THR A 149 21.53 -4.37 -3.85
N LEU A 150 21.15 -3.78 -2.72
CA LEU A 150 20.13 -4.36 -1.84
C LEU A 150 18.74 -4.10 -2.38
N HIS A 151 18.39 -2.86 -2.69
CA HIS A 151 17.02 -2.45 -2.99
C HIS A 151 16.66 -2.48 -4.48
N GLU A 152 17.65 -2.36 -5.36
CA GLU A 152 17.39 -2.26 -6.81
C GLU A 152 17.78 -3.52 -7.59
N CYS A 153 18.68 -4.36 -7.04
CA CYS A 153 19.19 -5.55 -7.74
C CYS A 153 18.65 -6.88 -7.21
N ASN A 154 17.75 -6.86 -6.25
CA ASN A 154 17.18 -8.05 -5.61
C ASN A 154 15.65 -8.05 -5.58
N GLY A 155 15.04 -9.23 -5.37
CA GLY A 155 13.61 -9.40 -5.13
C GLY A 155 12.72 -9.02 -6.32
N GLY A 156 13.01 -9.51 -7.51
CA GLY A 156 12.21 -9.19 -8.73
C GLY A 156 10.72 -9.49 -8.58
N GLY A 157 10.35 -10.58 -7.89
CA GLY A 157 8.97 -10.88 -7.56
C GLY A 157 8.43 -9.94 -6.49
N VAL A 158 9.08 -9.92 -5.33
CA VAL A 158 8.71 -9.08 -4.19
C VAL A 158 9.93 -8.67 -3.40
N TRP A 159 9.87 -7.47 -2.84
CA TRP A 159 10.78 -6.97 -1.82
C TRP A 159 9.98 -6.55 -0.58
N CYS A 160 10.33 -7.12 0.58
CA CYS A 160 9.78 -6.71 1.87
C CYS A 160 10.84 -5.91 2.62
N GLU A 161 10.57 -4.65 2.91
CA GLU A 161 11.48 -3.74 3.61
C GLU A 161 11.69 -4.13 5.08
N SER A 162 10.74 -4.88 5.63
CA SER A 162 10.82 -5.35 7.01
C SER A 162 10.21 -6.74 7.16
N VAL A 163 10.53 -7.41 8.29
CA VAL A 163 9.97 -8.72 8.66
C VAL A 163 8.45 -8.70 8.91
N SER A 164 7.83 -7.53 8.96
CA SER A 164 6.38 -7.37 9.18
C SER A 164 5.58 -7.18 7.87
N GLY A 165 6.24 -7.23 6.70
CA GLY A 165 5.55 -7.36 5.42
C GLY A 165 5.10 -8.81 5.24
N ILE A 166 3.79 -9.01 4.96
CA ILE A 166 3.20 -10.35 4.92
C ILE A 166 2.68 -10.66 3.52
N ILE A 167 3.04 -11.84 2.99
CA ILE A 167 2.49 -12.39 1.75
C ILE A 167 1.71 -13.64 2.10
N PHE A 168 0.40 -13.63 1.79
CA PHE A 168 -0.47 -14.79 1.99
C PHE A 168 -0.94 -15.36 0.67
N ASN A 169 -0.88 -16.71 0.53
CA ASN A 169 -1.39 -17.44 -0.64
C ASN A 169 -0.93 -16.83 -1.97
N GLY A 170 0.32 -16.36 -2.02
CA GLY A 170 0.95 -15.85 -3.23
C GLY A 170 1.80 -16.93 -3.89
N LEU A 171 1.76 -16.99 -5.22
CA LEU A 171 2.67 -17.82 -6.03
C LEU A 171 3.65 -16.88 -6.74
N CYS A 172 4.95 -17.10 -6.52
CA CYS A 172 6.02 -16.44 -7.29
C CYS A 172 6.47 -17.37 -8.43
N CYS A 173 6.32 -16.90 -9.66
CA CYS A 173 6.80 -17.56 -10.87
C CYS A 173 7.78 -16.67 -11.62
#